data_f03cb37a6d7933636bdaa469c5488430
#
_entry.id   f03cb37a6d7933636bdaa469c5488430
#
_cell.length_a   1.000
_cell.length_b   1.000
_cell.length_c   1.000
_cell.angle_alpha   90.00
_cell.angle_beta   90.00
_cell.angle_gamma   90.00
#
_symmetry.space_group_name_H-M   'P 1'
#
loop_
_entity.id
_entity.type
_entity.pdbx_description
1 polymer ?
#
loop_
_entity_poly.entity_id
_entity_poly.type
_entity_poly.pdbx_seq_one_letter_code
_entity_poly.pdbx_strand_id
1 'polypeptide(L)'
;GGAVVSGALTSALVIAAVTGVFVGRLIDRGHGRVLMSASALAGAGLIAVLPVIDRLWQFYLIWSLVGAMMAGCLYEPCFAVVTRQFGSAAKQPIILITLVAGFAGTLCFPLATSIADAWGWRTSVWVFSFLVGGIAAPLFWFGVGSRALEPGLGGRRVSVGLMQAA
;
A
#
# COMPACT_ATOMS: atom_id res chain seq x y z
N GLY A 1 1.70 9.60 26.84
CA GLY A 1 1.98 9.04 25.61
C GLY A 1 0.88 8.47 24.72
N GLY A 2 -0.02 7.59 25.24
CA GLY A 2 -0.95 6.84 24.36
C GLY A 2 -1.92 7.72 23.57
N ALA A 3 -2.45 8.77 24.16
CA ALA A 3 -3.38 9.69 23.48
C ALA A 3 -2.76 10.40 22.26
N VAL A 4 -1.47 10.72 22.30
CA VAL A 4 -0.75 11.34 21.19
C VAL A 4 -0.62 10.37 20.01
N VAL A 5 -0.27 9.11 20.28
CA VAL A 5 -0.15 8.07 19.26
C VAL A 5 -1.50 7.76 18.62
N SER A 6 -2.56 7.63 19.45
CA SER A 6 -3.92 7.41 18.95
C SER A 6 -4.42 8.58 18.09
N GLY A 7 -4.15 9.82 18.51
CA GLY A 7 -4.51 11.02 17.75
C GLY A 7 -3.78 11.09 16.39
N ALA A 8 -2.49 10.77 16.36
CA ALA A 8 -1.72 10.73 15.12
C ALA A 8 -2.22 9.63 14.17
N LEU A 9 -2.56 8.45 14.70
CA LEU A 9 -3.12 7.37 13.92
C LEU A 9 -4.50 7.75 13.33
N THR A 10 -5.35 8.39 14.13
CA THR A 10 -6.65 8.87 13.67
C THR A 10 -6.51 9.91 12.55
N SER A 11 -5.58 10.87 12.68
CA SER A 11 -5.32 11.86 11.62
C SER A 11 -4.82 11.19 10.34
N ALA A 12 -3.94 10.20 10.45
CA ALA A 12 -3.44 9.41 9.32
C ALA A 12 -4.58 8.68 8.59
N LEU A 13 -5.48 8.03 9.33
CA LEU A 13 -6.64 7.32 8.76
C LEU A 13 -7.63 8.24 8.06
N VAL A 14 -7.92 9.41 8.63
CA VAL A 14 -8.80 10.41 8.01
C VAL A 14 -8.20 10.91 6.69
N ILE A 15 -6.90 11.22 6.69
CA ILE A 15 -6.21 11.66 5.48
C ILE A 15 -6.12 10.53 4.45
N ALA A 16 -5.89 9.30 4.87
CA ALA A 16 -5.92 8.14 3.99
C ALA A 16 -7.30 7.98 3.31
N ALA A 17 -8.39 8.12 4.04
CA ALA A 17 -9.74 8.04 3.51
C ALA A 17 -10.01 9.12 2.44
N VAL A 18 -9.64 10.36 2.71
CA VAL A 18 -9.78 11.47 1.75
C VAL A 18 -8.90 11.26 0.51
N THR A 19 -7.64 10.87 0.72
CA THR A 19 -6.67 10.64 -0.35
C THR A 19 -7.05 9.43 -1.21
N GLY A 20 -7.68 8.40 -0.63
CA GLY A 20 -8.12 7.19 -1.31
C GLY A 20 -9.05 7.48 -2.51
N VAL A 21 -9.90 8.51 -2.42
CA VAL A 21 -10.77 8.93 -3.53
C VAL A 21 -9.95 9.42 -4.74
N PHE A 22 -8.89 10.17 -4.50
CA PHE A 22 -7.99 10.66 -5.57
C PHE A 22 -7.13 9.52 -6.14
N VAL A 23 -6.65 8.65 -5.26
CA VAL A 23 -5.89 7.44 -5.62
C VAL A 23 -6.71 6.54 -6.53
N GLY A 24 -7.97 6.27 -6.21
CA GLY A 24 -8.87 5.48 -7.04
C GLY A 24 -8.98 6.04 -8.47
N ARG A 25 -9.21 7.35 -8.61
CA ARG A 25 -9.28 8.03 -9.91
C ARG A 25 -7.96 7.92 -10.71
N LEU A 26 -6.82 7.94 -10.03
CA LEU A 26 -5.51 7.84 -10.68
C LEU A 26 -5.22 6.40 -11.15
N ILE A 27 -5.67 5.41 -10.40
CA ILE A 27 -5.63 3.99 -10.80
C ILE A 27 -6.52 3.76 -12.02
N ASP A 28 -7.72 4.36 -12.02
CA ASP A 28 -8.65 4.28 -13.15
C ASP A 28 -8.08 4.85 -14.45
N ARG A 29 -7.19 5.81 -14.34
CA ARG A 29 -6.43 6.37 -15.50
C ARG A 29 -5.24 5.51 -15.93
N GLY A 30 -5.01 4.35 -15.32
CA GLY A 30 -3.94 3.44 -15.70
C GLY A 30 -2.58 3.71 -15.06
N HIS A 31 -2.48 4.61 -14.08
CA HIS A 31 -1.21 4.96 -13.43
C HIS A 31 -0.94 4.15 -12.15
N GLY A 32 -1.63 3.04 -11.92
CA GLY A 32 -1.54 2.23 -10.69
C GLY A 32 -0.12 1.79 -10.36
N ARG A 33 0.68 1.36 -11.34
CA ARG A 33 2.08 0.93 -11.15
C ARG A 33 2.96 2.04 -10.56
N VAL A 34 2.94 3.20 -11.19
CA VAL A 34 3.75 4.36 -10.78
C VAL A 34 3.27 4.85 -9.42
N LEU A 35 1.96 4.93 -9.22
CA LEU A 35 1.36 5.37 -7.97
C LEU A 35 1.74 4.47 -6.79
N MET A 36 1.58 3.15 -6.92
CA MET A 36 1.89 2.20 -5.84
C MET A 36 3.38 2.22 -5.49
N SER A 37 4.26 2.23 -6.50
CA SER A 37 5.71 2.27 -6.28
C SER A 37 6.16 3.60 -5.67
N ALA A 38 5.65 4.73 -6.17
CA ALA A 38 5.96 6.05 -5.66
C ALA A 38 5.46 6.24 -4.23
N SER A 39 4.24 5.78 -3.92
CA SER A 39 3.68 5.84 -2.57
C SER A 39 4.47 4.97 -1.59
N ALA A 40 4.91 3.78 -2.00
CA ALA A 40 5.74 2.92 -1.16
C ALA A 40 7.11 3.54 -0.86
N LEU A 41 7.77 4.13 -1.87
CA LEU A 41 9.05 4.83 -1.68
C LEU A 41 8.91 6.08 -0.80
N ALA A 42 7.91 6.91 -1.07
CA ALA A 42 7.65 8.10 -0.28
C ALA A 42 7.27 7.75 1.16
N GLY A 43 6.42 6.73 1.36
CA GLY A 43 6.07 6.23 2.69
C GLY A 43 7.27 5.69 3.46
N ALA A 44 8.14 4.92 2.80
CA ALA A 44 9.39 4.45 3.40
C ALA A 44 10.29 5.61 3.82
N GLY A 45 10.46 6.63 2.97
CA GLY A 45 11.23 7.82 3.29
C GLY A 45 10.68 8.58 4.50
N LEU A 46 9.36 8.74 4.58
CA LEU A 46 8.69 9.37 5.72
C LEU A 46 8.90 8.58 7.03
N ILE A 47 8.79 7.25 6.96
CA ILE A 47 9.06 6.37 8.11
C ILE A 47 10.51 6.48 8.55
N ALA A 48 11.48 6.57 7.61
CA ALA A 48 12.90 6.71 7.93
C ALA A 48 13.24 8.02 8.67
N VAL A 49 12.43 9.06 8.52
CA VAL A 49 12.60 10.35 9.21
C VAL A 49 12.06 10.31 10.65
N LEU A 50 11.12 9.41 10.97
CA LEU A 50 10.51 9.30 12.31
C LEU A 50 11.51 9.26 13.49
N PRO A 51 12.64 8.51 13.41
CA PRO A 51 13.60 8.45 14.51
C PRO A 51 14.37 9.75 14.79
N VAL A 52 14.31 10.73 13.87
CA VAL A 52 15.10 11.99 13.92
C VAL A 52 14.26 13.16 14.44
N ILE A 53 12.94 13.01 14.53
CA ILE A 53 12.04 14.09 14.94
C ILE A 53 11.96 14.22 16.46
N ASP A 54 11.99 15.48 16.93
CA ASP A 54 11.94 15.83 18.36
C ASP A 54 10.66 16.59 18.75
N ARG A 55 9.86 17.04 17.77
CA ARG A 55 8.68 17.87 18.05
C ARG A 55 7.36 17.15 17.72
N LEU A 56 6.38 17.29 18.60
CA LEU A 56 5.05 16.67 18.45
C LEU A 56 4.33 17.04 17.15
N TRP A 57 4.41 18.29 16.70
CA TRP A 57 3.74 18.71 15.45
C TRP A 57 4.36 18.04 14.22
N GLN A 58 5.68 17.80 14.21
CA GLN A 58 6.37 17.07 13.15
C GLN A 58 5.91 15.61 13.12
N PHE A 59 5.72 15.01 14.29
CA PHE A 59 5.18 13.65 14.41
C PHE A 59 3.78 13.52 13.78
N TYR A 60 2.86 14.45 14.11
CA TYR A 60 1.53 14.47 13.51
C TYR A 60 1.57 14.71 11.99
N LEU A 61 2.42 15.59 11.52
CA LEU A 61 2.58 15.89 10.10
C LEU A 61 3.10 14.66 9.33
N ILE A 62 4.14 13.99 9.84
CA ILE A 62 4.69 12.79 9.20
C ILE A 62 3.66 11.66 9.20
N TRP A 63 2.97 11.40 10.31
CA TRP A 63 1.92 10.38 10.35
C TRP A 63 0.78 10.67 9.38
N SER A 64 0.40 11.92 9.24
CA SER A 64 -0.61 12.35 8.27
C SER A 64 -0.18 12.10 6.83
N LEU A 65 1.08 12.40 6.50
CA LEU A 65 1.66 12.12 5.19
C LEU A 65 1.82 10.61 4.94
N VAL A 66 2.24 9.85 5.95
CA VAL A 66 2.27 8.38 5.88
C VAL A 66 0.87 7.84 5.60
N GLY A 67 -0.18 8.36 6.24
CA GLY A 67 -1.57 8.01 5.94
C GLY A 67 -1.94 8.23 4.47
N ALA A 68 -1.55 9.36 3.89
CA ALA A 68 -1.75 9.63 2.47
C ALA A 68 -1.01 8.62 1.57
N MET A 69 0.23 8.25 1.92
CA MET A 69 1.00 7.24 1.17
C MET A 69 0.42 5.83 1.34
N MET A 70 -0.10 5.51 2.52
CA MET A 70 -0.81 4.25 2.78
C MET A 70 -2.00 4.08 1.83
N ALA A 71 -2.78 5.12 1.57
CA ALA A 71 -3.89 5.07 0.61
C ALA A 71 -3.42 4.68 -0.81
N GLY A 72 -2.18 5.00 -1.17
CA GLY A 72 -1.61 4.70 -2.49
C GLY A 72 -1.03 3.31 -2.66
N CYS A 73 -0.74 2.57 -1.57
CA CYS A 73 -0.05 1.27 -1.65
C CYS A 73 -0.71 0.14 -0.86
N LEU A 74 -1.79 0.38 -0.09
CA LEU A 74 -2.49 -0.65 0.68
C LEU A 74 -3.50 -1.45 -0.17
N TYR A 75 -4.48 -2.04 0.50
CA TYR A 75 -5.42 -3.00 -0.08
C TYR A 75 -6.25 -2.45 -1.23
N GLU A 76 -6.75 -1.20 -1.13
CA GLU A 76 -7.65 -0.61 -2.12
C GLU A 76 -7.02 -0.52 -3.51
N PRO A 77 -5.83 0.10 -3.68
CA PRO A 77 -5.17 0.12 -4.97
C PRO A 77 -4.76 -1.27 -5.47
N CYS A 78 -4.34 -2.15 -4.57
CA CYS A 78 -3.96 -3.52 -4.90
C CYS A 78 -5.16 -4.30 -5.46
N PHE A 79 -6.31 -4.25 -4.79
CA PHE A 79 -7.54 -4.92 -5.24
C PHE A 79 -8.08 -4.33 -6.54
N ALA A 80 -8.01 -3.01 -6.72
CA ALA A 80 -8.41 -2.35 -7.96
C ALA A 80 -7.56 -2.84 -9.14
N VAL A 81 -6.24 -2.92 -8.99
CA VAL A 81 -5.33 -3.43 -10.02
C VAL A 81 -5.61 -4.91 -10.31
N VAL A 82 -5.74 -5.75 -9.29
CA VAL A 82 -6.03 -7.20 -9.44
C VAL A 82 -7.37 -7.42 -10.14
N THR A 83 -8.41 -6.70 -9.75
CA THR A 83 -9.73 -6.80 -10.37
C THR A 83 -9.69 -6.40 -11.85
N ARG A 84 -8.94 -5.36 -12.20
CA ARG A 84 -8.75 -4.95 -13.60
C ARG A 84 -7.96 -5.97 -14.41
N GLN A 85 -6.97 -6.63 -13.81
CA GLN A 85 -6.10 -7.57 -14.50
C GLN A 85 -6.76 -8.93 -14.70
N PHE A 86 -7.51 -9.41 -13.71
CA PHE A 86 -8.08 -10.76 -13.70
C PHE A 86 -9.61 -10.81 -13.94
N GLY A 87 -10.30 -9.66 -13.90
CA GLY A 87 -11.75 -9.58 -14.14
C GLY A 87 -12.53 -10.54 -13.25
N SER A 88 -13.30 -11.45 -13.84
CA SER A 88 -14.10 -12.45 -13.13
C SER A 88 -13.26 -13.48 -12.33
N ALA A 89 -12.00 -13.67 -12.68
CA ALA A 89 -11.06 -14.56 -11.98
C ALA A 89 -10.32 -13.89 -10.81
N ALA A 90 -10.60 -12.62 -10.50
CA ALA A 90 -9.92 -11.85 -9.45
C ALA A 90 -10.10 -12.41 -8.03
N LYS A 91 -11.12 -13.23 -7.79
CA LYS A 91 -11.45 -13.77 -6.47
C LYS A 91 -10.29 -14.53 -5.81
N GLN A 92 -9.65 -15.43 -6.56
CA GLN A 92 -8.54 -16.23 -6.02
C GLN A 92 -7.30 -15.38 -5.66
N PRO A 93 -6.78 -14.50 -6.53
CA PRO A 93 -5.69 -13.59 -6.18
C PRO A 93 -6.00 -12.69 -4.98
N ILE A 94 -7.22 -12.17 -4.88
CA ILE A 94 -7.62 -11.33 -3.74
C ILE A 94 -7.57 -12.12 -2.42
N ILE A 95 -8.09 -13.35 -2.39
CA ILE A 95 -8.03 -14.22 -1.21
C ILE A 95 -6.57 -14.49 -0.82
N LEU A 96 -5.72 -14.80 -1.78
CA LEU A 96 -4.29 -15.07 -1.53
C LEU A 96 -3.58 -13.85 -0.95
N ILE A 97 -3.80 -12.66 -1.53
CA ILE A 97 -3.22 -11.41 -1.04
C ILE A 97 -3.68 -11.13 0.39
N THR A 98 -4.96 -11.30 0.68
CA THR A 98 -5.51 -11.06 2.02
C THR A 98 -4.94 -12.05 3.04
N LEU A 99 -4.78 -13.32 2.66
CA LEU A 99 -4.18 -14.35 3.52
C LEU A 99 -2.72 -14.03 3.83
N VAL A 100 -1.91 -13.73 2.82
CA VAL A 100 -0.50 -13.37 2.97
C VAL A 100 -0.34 -12.10 3.82
N ALA A 101 -1.19 -11.10 3.61
CA ALA A 101 -1.18 -9.88 4.40
C ALA A 101 -1.55 -10.10 5.87
N GLY A 102 -2.49 -11.00 6.16
CA GLY A 102 -2.81 -11.41 7.53
C GLY A 102 -1.62 -12.07 8.22
N PHE A 103 -0.92 -12.98 7.54
CA PHE A 103 0.31 -13.59 8.05
C PHE A 103 1.44 -12.56 8.24
N ALA A 104 1.60 -11.61 7.33
CA ALA A 104 2.60 -10.56 7.44
C ALA A 104 2.43 -9.76 8.74
N GLY A 105 1.19 -9.37 9.10
CA GLY A 105 0.89 -8.70 10.37
C GLY A 105 1.33 -9.51 11.58
N THR A 106 1.06 -10.80 11.59
CA THR A 106 1.43 -11.72 12.69
C THR A 106 2.94 -11.87 12.83
N LEU A 107 3.69 -11.85 11.74
CA LEU A 107 5.16 -11.98 11.76
C LEU A 107 5.85 -10.64 12.03
N CYS A 108 5.32 -9.54 11.53
CA CYS A 108 5.92 -8.21 11.69
C CYS A 108 5.94 -7.74 13.14
N PHE A 109 4.92 -8.07 13.95
CA PHE A 109 4.86 -7.67 15.35
C PHE A 109 6.02 -8.24 16.20
N PRO A 110 6.22 -9.57 16.28
CA PRO A 110 7.33 -10.14 17.04
C PRO A 110 8.69 -9.75 16.47
N LEU A 111 8.80 -9.60 15.14
CA LEU A 111 10.04 -9.14 14.51
C LEU A 111 10.37 -7.70 14.94
N ALA A 112 9.38 -6.80 14.93
CA ALA A 112 9.57 -5.41 15.34
C ALA A 112 9.99 -5.28 16.80
N THR A 113 9.35 -6.05 17.70
CA THR A 113 9.69 -6.07 19.13
C THR A 113 11.07 -6.65 19.36
N SER A 114 11.41 -7.78 18.74
CA SER A 114 12.74 -8.41 18.88
C SER A 114 13.88 -7.47 18.42
N ILE A 115 13.69 -6.76 17.31
CA ILE A 115 14.68 -5.78 16.84
C ILE A 115 14.74 -4.57 17.79
N ALA A 116 13.59 -4.10 18.27
CA ALA A 116 13.53 -2.97 19.18
C ALA A 116 14.19 -3.28 20.54
N ASP A 117 14.03 -4.49 21.06
CA ASP A 117 14.63 -4.94 22.31
C ASP A 117 16.14 -5.15 22.17
N ALA A 118 16.62 -5.67 21.01
CA ALA A 118 18.05 -5.93 20.79
C ALA A 118 18.85 -4.68 20.41
N TRP A 119 18.30 -3.80 19.57
CA TRP A 119 19.04 -2.68 18.97
C TRP A 119 18.33 -1.32 19.09
N GLY A 120 17.25 -1.27 19.86
CA GLY A 120 16.47 -0.07 20.08
C GLY A 120 15.40 0.18 19.01
N TRP A 121 14.35 0.91 19.39
CA TRP A 121 13.20 1.19 18.55
C TRP A 121 13.54 1.96 17.26
N ARG A 122 14.56 2.83 17.28
CA ARG A 122 15.02 3.58 16.10
C ARG A 122 15.52 2.67 15.00
N THR A 123 16.28 1.65 15.37
CA THR A 123 16.80 0.63 14.42
C THR A 123 15.66 -0.17 13.83
N SER A 124 14.68 -0.56 14.63
CA SER A 124 13.47 -1.26 14.16
C SER A 124 12.75 -0.44 13.08
N VAL A 125 12.53 0.84 13.30
CA VAL A 125 11.89 1.74 12.32
C VAL A 125 12.69 1.82 11.01
N TRP A 126 14.01 1.91 11.07
CA TRP A 126 14.86 1.94 9.86
C TRP A 126 14.84 0.63 9.09
N VAL A 127 14.86 -0.51 9.78
CA VAL A 127 14.74 -1.83 9.14
C VAL A 127 13.43 -1.94 8.39
N PHE A 128 12.30 -1.58 9.01
CA PHE A 128 10.99 -1.60 8.34
C PHE A 128 10.90 -0.60 7.19
N SER A 129 11.48 0.59 7.33
CA SER A 129 11.58 1.56 6.24
C SER A 129 12.33 0.98 5.03
N PHE A 130 13.46 0.32 5.28
CA PHE A 130 14.26 -0.33 4.23
C PHE A 130 13.51 -1.51 3.57
N LEU A 131 12.79 -2.32 4.35
CA LEU A 131 11.95 -3.40 3.82
C LEU A 131 10.86 -2.86 2.90
N VAL A 132 10.18 -1.81 3.29
CA VAL A 132 9.11 -1.20 2.48
C VAL A 132 9.70 -0.52 1.23
N GLY A 133 10.71 0.30 1.36
CA GLY A 133 11.32 1.01 0.23
C GLY A 133 12.13 0.10 -0.69
N GLY A 134 12.91 -0.82 -0.12
CA GLY A 134 13.84 -1.67 -0.86
C GLY A 134 13.21 -2.93 -1.45
N ILE A 135 12.14 -3.45 -0.85
CA ILE A 135 11.49 -4.69 -1.30
C ILE A 135 10.10 -4.41 -1.89
N ALA A 136 9.22 -3.71 -1.15
CA ALA A 136 7.85 -3.52 -1.62
C ALA A 136 7.76 -2.62 -2.86
N ALA A 137 8.53 -1.53 -2.92
CA ALA A 137 8.50 -0.62 -4.06
C ALA A 137 8.95 -1.28 -5.38
N PRO A 138 10.08 -2.01 -5.47
CA PRO A 138 10.43 -2.74 -6.68
C PRO A 138 9.46 -3.88 -6.99
N LEU A 139 8.90 -4.57 -5.99
CA LEU A 139 7.87 -5.58 -6.21
C LEU A 139 6.63 -4.98 -6.89
N PHE A 140 6.18 -3.80 -6.48
CA PHE A 140 5.08 -3.09 -7.16
C PHE A 140 5.48 -2.67 -8.58
N TRP A 141 6.72 -2.23 -8.77
CA TRP A 141 7.21 -1.82 -10.09
C TRP A 141 7.26 -2.97 -11.08
N PHE A 142 7.73 -4.14 -10.68
CA PHE A 142 7.84 -5.32 -11.54
C PHE A 142 6.58 -6.19 -11.56
N GLY A 143 5.85 -6.26 -10.45
CA GLY A 143 4.68 -7.11 -10.28
C GLY A 143 3.42 -6.56 -10.95
N VAL A 144 3.24 -5.24 -10.95
CA VAL A 144 2.12 -4.60 -11.66
C VAL A 144 2.49 -4.47 -13.14
N GLY A 145 2.11 -5.46 -13.95
CA GLY A 145 2.41 -5.50 -15.38
C GLY A 145 1.77 -4.36 -16.15
N SER A 146 2.49 -3.84 -17.16
CA SER A 146 2.04 -2.73 -18.00
C SER A 146 0.71 -3.01 -18.73
N ARG A 147 0.37 -4.28 -18.94
CA ARG A 147 -0.88 -4.72 -19.58
C ARG A 147 -2.13 -4.56 -18.69
N ALA A 148 -1.95 -4.45 -17.38
CA ALA A 148 -3.05 -4.22 -16.43
C ALA A 148 -3.62 -2.79 -16.52
N LEU A 149 -2.95 -1.90 -17.24
CA LEU A 149 -3.19 -0.47 -17.24
C LEU A 149 -3.83 0.05 -18.52
N GLU A 150 -4.08 -0.81 -19.53
CA GLU A 150 -4.78 -0.37 -20.74
C GLU A 150 -6.28 -0.17 -20.47
N PRO A 151 -6.80 1.03 -20.67
CA PRO A 151 -8.24 1.30 -20.55
C PRO A 151 -8.98 0.58 -21.68
N GLY A 152 -9.73 -0.47 -21.37
CA GLY A 152 -10.76 -0.98 -22.29
C GLY A 152 -10.69 -2.43 -22.74
N LEU A 153 -9.72 -3.27 -22.31
CA LEU A 153 -9.66 -4.67 -22.75
C LEU A 153 -10.42 -5.68 -21.88
N GLY A 154 -10.88 -5.27 -20.68
CA GLY A 154 -11.64 -6.14 -19.78
C GLY A 154 -13.05 -6.50 -20.25
N GLY A 155 -13.67 -5.71 -21.11
CA GLY A 155 -15.03 -5.90 -21.60
C GLY A 155 -15.15 -6.71 -22.90
N ARG A 156 -14.08 -6.85 -23.66
CA ARG A 156 -14.16 -7.42 -25.03
C ARG A 156 -14.10 -8.95 -25.10
N ARG A 157 -13.57 -9.62 -24.10
CA ARG A 157 -13.47 -11.11 -24.13
C ARG A 157 -14.77 -11.82 -23.74
N VAL A 158 -15.67 -11.15 -23.04
CA VAL A 158 -16.95 -11.78 -22.63
C VAL A 158 -17.98 -11.79 -23.77
N SER A 159 -17.96 -10.78 -24.64
CA SER A 159 -18.94 -10.68 -25.72
C SER A 159 -18.68 -11.63 -26.91
N VAL A 160 -17.43 -12.01 -27.15
CA VAL A 160 -17.08 -12.91 -28.26
C VAL A 160 -17.46 -14.36 -27.98
N GLY A 161 -17.38 -14.79 -26.69
CA GLY A 161 -17.79 -16.14 -26.29
C GLY A 161 -19.30 -16.39 -26.35
N LEU A 162 -20.10 -15.33 -26.16
CA LEU A 162 -21.57 -15.45 -26.22
C LEU A 162 -22.13 -15.41 -27.64
N MET A 163 -21.40 -14.82 -28.59
CA MET A 163 -21.81 -14.80 -30.00
C MET A 163 -21.43 -16.08 -30.77
N GLN A 164 -20.56 -16.95 -30.22
CA GLN A 164 -20.21 -18.24 -30.80
C GLN A 164 -21.05 -19.41 -30.23
N ALA A 165 -21.89 -19.16 -29.23
CA ALA A 165 -22.73 -20.17 -28.60
C ALA A 165 -24.23 -20.04 -28.98
N ALA A 166 -24.59 -19.12 -29.87
CA ALA A 166 -25.90 -18.95 -30.50
C ALA A 166 -25.85 -19.30 -31.97
#